data_a421a2fbaa6d51342d9078a112d1c68e
#
_entry.id   a421a2fbaa6d51342d9078a112d1c68e
#
_cell.length_a   1.000
_cell.length_b   1.000
_cell.length_c   1.000
_cell.angle_alpha   90.00
_cell.angle_beta   90.00
_cell.angle_gamma   90.00
#
_symmetry.space_group_name_H-M   'P 1'
#
loop_
_entity.id
_entity.type
_entity.pdbx_description
1 polymer ?
#
loop_
_entity_poly.entity_id
_entity_poly.type
_entity_poly.pdbx_seq_one_letter_code
_entity_poly.pdbx_strand_id
1 'polypeptide(L)'
;KKEQKVLMDEGCLSLFRAFRGLPKNKALIKFLSEPGNKILLQKTENFHLQDNSKEMPKADEVLFFVIDEKSNTIDLTEKGIDLISGENDPEFYILPDIGEKIADIEQKTQISDDRIKLKDEMMSDYTIKAERIHSMNQLLKAYALFEKDIEYVLMDNKVKIVDEQTGRVMEGRRYSDGLHQALEAKENVKVAAASQTYETI
;
A
#
# COMPACT_ATOMS: atom_id res chain seq x y z
N LYS A 1 25.85 0.63 -30.70
CA LYS A 1 24.96 1.75 -30.31
C LYS A 1 23.54 1.26 -29.97
N LYS A 2 22.93 0.35 -30.77
CA LYS A 2 21.59 -0.20 -30.48
C LYS A 2 21.57 -1.03 -29.20
N GLU A 3 22.54 -1.94 -29.02
CA GLU A 3 22.69 -2.77 -27.80
C GLU A 3 22.96 -1.94 -26.55
N GLN A 4 23.80 -0.91 -26.63
CA GLN A 4 24.04 0.00 -25.51
C GLN A 4 22.78 0.78 -25.10
N LYS A 5 21.93 1.16 -26.05
CA LYS A 5 20.67 1.83 -25.76
C LYS A 5 19.69 0.88 -25.05
N VAL A 6 19.56 -0.36 -25.52
CA VAL A 6 18.70 -1.39 -24.88
C VAL A 6 19.16 -1.65 -23.46
N LEU A 7 20.47 -1.88 -23.22
CA LEU A 7 21.01 -2.07 -21.86
C LEU A 7 20.78 -0.86 -20.94
N MET A 8 20.85 0.34 -21.49
CA MET A 8 20.58 1.55 -20.73
C MET A 8 19.10 1.69 -20.38
N ASP A 9 18.21 1.35 -21.31
CA ASP A 9 16.76 1.37 -21.09
C ASP A 9 16.35 0.30 -20.06
N GLU A 10 16.91 -0.91 -20.10
CA GLU A 10 16.70 -1.97 -19.10
C GLU A 10 17.24 -1.59 -17.71
N GLY A 11 18.42 -0.97 -17.65
CA GLY A 11 19.02 -0.47 -16.41
C GLY A 11 18.18 0.64 -15.78
N CYS A 12 17.68 1.56 -16.57
CA CYS A 12 16.78 2.63 -16.10
C CYS A 12 15.46 2.08 -15.59
N LEU A 13 14.88 1.10 -16.27
CA LEU A 13 13.67 0.41 -15.81
C LEU A 13 13.90 -0.35 -14.50
N SER A 14 15.02 -1.04 -14.37
CA SER A 14 15.38 -1.75 -13.14
C SER A 14 15.59 -0.80 -11.96
N LEU A 15 16.22 0.35 -12.20
CA LEU A 15 16.38 1.41 -11.20
C LEU A 15 15.01 1.97 -10.76
N PHE A 16 14.13 2.22 -11.73
CA PHE A 16 12.79 2.73 -11.45
C PHE A 16 11.95 1.72 -10.65
N ARG A 17 12.00 0.44 -11.01
CA ARG A 17 11.38 -0.65 -10.25
C ARG A 17 11.89 -0.74 -8.82
N ALA A 18 13.21 -0.66 -8.63
CA ALA A 18 13.80 -0.68 -7.29
C ALA A 18 13.32 0.51 -6.45
N PHE A 19 13.19 1.68 -7.05
CA PHE A 19 12.68 2.88 -6.37
C PHE A 19 11.19 2.75 -6.03
N ARG A 20 10.37 2.23 -6.92
CA ARG A 20 8.94 2.01 -6.67
C ARG A 20 8.68 0.92 -5.63
N GLY A 21 9.53 -0.11 -5.60
CA GLY A 21 9.36 -1.22 -4.66
C GLY A 21 9.87 -0.92 -3.25
N LEU A 22 11.03 -0.24 -3.12
CA LEU A 22 11.62 0.04 -1.80
C LEU A 22 12.49 1.31 -1.83
N PRO A 23 11.88 2.50 -1.87
CA PRO A 23 12.59 3.78 -2.01
C PRO A 23 13.55 4.07 -0.85
N LYS A 24 13.23 3.65 0.37
CA LYS A 24 14.08 3.85 1.57
C LYS A 24 15.26 2.86 1.68
N ASN A 25 15.51 2.02 0.66
CA ASN A 25 16.66 1.10 0.67
C ASN A 25 17.99 1.87 0.71
N LYS A 26 18.84 1.57 1.70
CA LYS A 26 20.11 2.28 1.93
C LYS A 26 21.07 2.21 0.73
N ALA A 27 21.13 1.05 0.03
CA ALA A 27 21.97 0.90 -1.16
C ALA A 27 21.43 1.74 -2.32
N LEU A 28 20.11 1.77 -2.51
CA LEU A 28 19.45 2.60 -3.53
C LEU A 28 19.68 4.08 -3.26
N ILE A 29 19.50 4.55 -2.03
CA ILE A 29 19.74 5.93 -1.62
C ILE A 29 21.18 6.34 -1.91
N LYS A 30 22.16 5.47 -1.55
CA LYS A 30 23.56 5.69 -1.85
C LYS A 30 23.81 5.80 -3.35
N PHE A 31 23.26 4.90 -4.15
CA PHE A 31 23.37 4.92 -5.61
C PHE A 31 22.75 6.19 -6.21
N LEU A 32 21.59 6.63 -5.72
CA LEU A 32 20.93 7.85 -6.18
C LEU A 32 21.65 9.14 -5.76
N SER A 33 22.55 9.09 -4.75
CA SER A 33 23.36 10.25 -4.37
C SER A 33 24.53 10.50 -5.33
N GLU A 34 24.88 9.54 -6.18
CA GLU A 34 25.88 9.71 -7.21
C GLU A 34 25.40 10.65 -8.35
N PRO A 35 26.30 11.49 -8.90
CA PRO A 35 25.92 12.43 -9.94
C PRO A 35 25.29 11.76 -11.17
N GLY A 36 24.13 12.25 -11.58
CA GLY A 36 23.42 11.78 -12.78
C GLY A 36 22.36 10.69 -12.53
N ASN A 37 22.51 9.85 -11.52
CA ASN A 37 21.57 8.73 -11.28
C ASN A 37 20.16 9.20 -10.92
N LYS A 38 20.05 10.26 -10.14
CA LYS A 38 18.75 10.89 -9.81
C LYS A 38 18.06 11.46 -11.05
N ILE A 39 18.84 12.02 -11.99
CA ILE A 39 18.31 12.54 -13.25
C ILE A 39 17.81 11.40 -14.15
N LEU A 40 18.51 10.27 -14.16
CA LEU A 40 18.08 9.09 -14.91
C LEU A 40 16.76 8.54 -14.34
N LEU A 41 16.65 8.40 -13.03
CA LEU A 41 15.42 7.98 -12.36
C LEU A 41 14.26 8.91 -12.75
N GLN A 42 14.45 10.22 -12.63
CA GLN A 42 13.40 11.21 -12.93
C GLN A 42 12.96 11.20 -14.41
N LYS A 43 13.90 10.99 -15.33
CA LYS A 43 13.55 10.82 -16.74
C LYS A 43 12.74 9.56 -17.01
N THR A 44 13.10 8.46 -16.35
CA THR A 44 12.37 7.19 -16.47
C THR A 44 10.98 7.29 -15.85
N GLU A 45 10.85 7.91 -14.68
CA GLU A 45 9.56 8.20 -14.05
C GLU A 45 8.67 9.03 -14.98
N ASN A 46 9.20 10.15 -15.50
CA ASN A 46 8.46 11.02 -16.42
C ASN A 46 8.02 10.28 -17.69
N PHE A 47 8.84 9.39 -18.23
CA PHE A 47 8.47 8.58 -19.39
C PHE A 47 7.29 7.67 -19.08
N HIS A 48 7.28 7.00 -17.92
CA HIS A 48 6.18 6.10 -17.53
C HIS A 48 4.90 6.84 -17.12
N LEU A 49 5.02 8.11 -16.69
CA LEU A 49 3.87 8.95 -16.34
C LEU A 49 3.20 9.62 -17.58
N GLN A 50 3.86 9.61 -18.74
CA GLN A 50 3.27 10.15 -19.97
C GLN A 50 2.04 9.34 -20.40
N ASP A 51 1.20 9.95 -21.23
CA ASP A 51 0.01 9.31 -21.84
C ASP A 51 -0.91 8.61 -20.81
N ASN A 52 -1.25 9.33 -19.73
CA ASN A 52 -2.07 8.77 -18.62
C ASN A 52 -1.45 7.53 -17.95
N SER A 53 -0.13 7.51 -17.81
CA SER A 53 0.60 6.40 -17.14
C SER A 53 0.44 5.04 -17.85
N LYS A 54 0.25 5.04 -19.17
CA LYS A 54 0.04 3.84 -19.98
C LYS A 54 1.17 2.81 -19.86
N GLU A 55 2.40 3.27 -19.67
CA GLU A 55 3.58 2.41 -19.54
C GLU A 55 3.86 1.98 -18.08
N MET A 56 3.11 2.52 -17.09
CA MET A 56 3.28 2.19 -15.68
C MET A 56 3.07 0.71 -15.36
N PRO A 57 2.03 0.04 -15.89
CA PRO A 57 1.81 -1.39 -15.65
C PRO A 57 3.01 -2.26 -16.00
N LYS A 58 3.78 -1.91 -17.04
CA LYS A 58 5.00 -2.64 -17.40
C LYS A 58 6.11 -2.50 -16.36
N ALA A 59 6.19 -1.35 -15.68
CA ALA A 59 7.16 -1.16 -14.62
C ALA A 59 6.74 -1.99 -13.38
N ASP A 60 5.47 -2.03 -13.08
CA ASP A 60 4.91 -2.64 -11.87
C ASP A 60 4.73 -4.18 -11.97
N GLU A 61 4.66 -4.73 -13.19
CA GLU A 61 4.41 -6.15 -13.48
C GLU A 61 5.25 -7.15 -12.66
N VAL A 62 6.50 -6.81 -12.35
CA VAL A 62 7.41 -7.69 -11.61
C VAL A 62 7.37 -7.47 -10.10
N LEU A 63 6.77 -6.38 -9.65
CA LEU A 63 6.67 -6.00 -8.24
C LEU A 63 5.46 -6.68 -7.59
N PHE A 64 5.54 -6.95 -6.30
CA PHE A 64 4.41 -7.44 -5.50
C PHE A 64 3.59 -6.29 -4.89
N PHE A 65 4.22 -5.15 -4.70
CA PHE A 65 3.61 -3.91 -4.25
C PHE A 65 4.40 -2.72 -4.76
N VAL A 66 3.80 -1.57 -4.76
CA VAL A 66 4.41 -0.29 -5.14
C VAL A 66 4.24 0.72 -4.01
N ILE A 67 5.27 1.53 -3.79
CA ILE A 67 5.29 2.58 -2.79
C ILE A 67 5.25 3.93 -3.49
N ASP A 68 4.33 4.78 -3.10
CA ASP A 68 4.34 6.20 -3.41
C ASP A 68 4.75 7.00 -2.17
N GLU A 69 5.98 7.48 -2.17
CA GLU A 69 6.50 8.30 -1.04
C GLU A 69 5.77 9.64 -0.92
N LYS A 70 5.26 10.20 -2.01
CA LYS A 70 4.60 11.52 -2.01
C LYS A 70 3.27 11.47 -1.27
N SER A 71 2.49 10.42 -1.52
CA SER A 71 1.20 10.19 -0.86
C SER A 71 1.34 9.33 0.41
N ASN A 72 2.53 8.79 0.66
CA ASN A 72 2.80 7.85 1.75
C ASN A 72 1.85 6.64 1.73
N THR A 73 1.59 6.12 0.51
CA THR A 73 0.73 4.96 0.26
C THR A 73 1.52 3.77 -0.25
N ILE A 74 0.97 2.60 -0.02
CA ILE A 74 1.42 1.34 -0.60
C ILE A 74 0.23 0.66 -1.23
N ASP A 75 0.39 0.25 -2.49
CA ASP A 75 -0.64 -0.47 -3.23
C ASP A 75 -0.10 -1.83 -3.67
N LEU A 76 -0.92 -2.86 -3.49
CA LEU A 76 -0.63 -4.20 -3.99
C LEU A 76 -0.79 -4.21 -5.51
N THR A 77 0.15 -4.88 -6.19
CA THR A 77 0.01 -5.19 -7.62
C THR A 77 -0.84 -6.45 -7.80
N GLU A 78 -1.27 -6.74 -9.04
CA GLU A 78 -1.95 -8.01 -9.36
C GLU A 78 -1.13 -9.21 -8.89
N LYS A 79 0.18 -9.20 -9.15
CA LYS A 79 1.10 -10.25 -8.69
C LYS A 79 1.16 -10.37 -7.16
N GLY A 80 1.06 -9.24 -6.46
CA GLY A 80 0.99 -9.21 -5.01
C GLY A 80 -0.30 -9.81 -4.49
N ILE A 81 -1.43 -9.46 -5.11
CA ILE A 81 -2.75 -10.00 -4.79
C ILE A 81 -2.77 -11.51 -5.02
N ASP A 82 -2.27 -11.99 -6.16
CA ASP A 82 -2.19 -13.42 -6.47
C ASP A 82 -1.38 -14.19 -5.42
N LEU A 83 -0.24 -13.62 -5.00
CA LEU A 83 0.62 -14.23 -3.99
C LEU A 83 -0.09 -14.39 -2.64
N ILE A 84 -0.81 -13.35 -2.18
CA ILE A 84 -1.47 -13.36 -0.86
C ILE A 84 -2.82 -14.10 -0.86
N SER A 85 -3.49 -14.15 -2.01
CA SER A 85 -4.74 -14.92 -2.17
C SER A 85 -4.49 -16.43 -2.09
N GLY A 86 -3.31 -16.89 -2.51
CA GLY A 86 -2.93 -18.29 -2.44
C GLY A 86 -3.87 -19.20 -3.26
N GLU A 87 -4.04 -20.45 -2.79
CA GLU A 87 -4.92 -21.44 -3.43
C GLU A 87 -6.41 -21.26 -3.08
N ASN A 88 -6.76 -20.33 -2.18
CA ASN A 88 -8.08 -20.35 -1.53
C ASN A 88 -9.16 -19.60 -2.33
N ASP A 89 -9.00 -18.37 -2.64
CA ASP A 89 -10.03 -17.58 -3.33
C ASP A 89 -9.35 -16.41 -4.06
N PRO A 90 -9.26 -16.45 -5.39
CA PRO A 90 -8.68 -15.37 -6.17
C PRO A 90 -9.35 -14.01 -5.90
N GLU A 91 -10.65 -14.02 -5.56
CA GLU A 91 -11.42 -12.79 -5.30
C GLU A 91 -11.31 -12.30 -3.86
N PHE A 92 -10.57 -12.99 -2.98
CA PHE A 92 -10.50 -12.66 -1.56
C PHE A 92 -9.99 -11.24 -1.27
N TYR A 93 -9.08 -10.74 -2.11
CA TYR A 93 -8.51 -9.40 -2.03
C TYR A 93 -8.93 -8.51 -3.22
N ILE A 94 -9.94 -8.89 -3.99
CA ILE A 94 -10.46 -8.10 -5.10
C ILE A 94 -11.80 -7.51 -4.70
N LEU A 95 -11.90 -6.17 -4.78
CA LEU A 95 -13.16 -5.48 -4.56
C LEU A 95 -14.09 -5.71 -5.76
N PRO A 96 -15.32 -6.17 -5.53
CA PRO A 96 -16.30 -6.31 -6.61
C PRO A 96 -16.70 -4.92 -7.15
N ASP A 97 -16.98 -4.85 -8.44
CA ASP A 97 -17.62 -3.67 -9.02
C ASP A 97 -19.07 -3.57 -8.50
N ILE A 98 -19.30 -2.57 -7.64
CA ILE A 98 -20.59 -2.34 -7.01
C ILE A 98 -21.66 -2.01 -8.07
N GLY A 99 -21.29 -1.23 -9.11
CA GLY A 99 -22.21 -0.82 -10.16
C GLY A 99 -22.72 -2.01 -10.97
N GLU A 100 -21.82 -2.88 -11.39
CA GLU A 100 -22.15 -4.10 -12.14
C GLU A 100 -23.02 -5.05 -11.30
N LYS A 101 -22.62 -5.30 -10.04
CA LYS A 101 -23.39 -6.17 -9.14
C LYS A 101 -24.78 -5.64 -8.82
N ILE A 102 -24.94 -4.34 -8.61
CA ILE A 102 -26.25 -3.72 -8.40
C ILE A 102 -27.11 -3.87 -9.65
N ALA A 103 -26.58 -3.59 -10.84
CA ALA A 103 -27.29 -3.77 -12.10
C ALA A 103 -27.77 -5.22 -12.31
N ASP A 104 -26.91 -6.17 -11.98
CA ASP A 104 -27.22 -7.61 -12.02
C ASP A 104 -28.35 -7.99 -11.07
N ILE A 105 -28.33 -7.50 -9.83
CA ILE A 105 -29.40 -7.75 -8.84
C ILE A 105 -30.72 -7.15 -9.34
N GLU A 106 -30.70 -5.95 -9.89
CA GLU A 106 -31.89 -5.28 -10.41
C GLU A 106 -32.53 -5.98 -11.62
N GLN A 107 -31.69 -6.57 -12.48
CA GLN A 107 -32.18 -7.32 -13.65
C GLN A 107 -32.72 -8.72 -13.29
N LYS A 108 -32.05 -9.42 -12.38
CA LYS A 108 -32.33 -10.83 -12.07
C LYS A 108 -33.44 -11.01 -11.03
N THR A 109 -33.74 -10.01 -10.20
CA THR A 109 -34.66 -10.15 -9.07
C THR A 109 -35.80 -9.19 -9.21
N GLN A 110 -37.04 -9.73 -9.34
CA GLN A 110 -38.28 -8.91 -9.49
C GLN A 110 -38.92 -8.54 -8.14
N ILE A 111 -38.62 -9.27 -7.07
CA ILE A 111 -39.19 -9.09 -5.74
C ILE A 111 -38.42 -8.03 -4.97
N SER A 112 -39.09 -7.01 -4.46
CA SER A 112 -38.52 -5.86 -3.76
C SER A 112 -37.71 -6.27 -2.52
N ASP A 113 -38.23 -7.15 -1.70
CA ASP A 113 -37.62 -7.57 -0.43
C ASP A 113 -36.35 -8.41 -0.67
N ASP A 114 -36.32 -9.23 -1.70
CA ASP A 114 -35.13 -10.02 -2.07
C ASP A 114 -34.03 -9.13 -2.64
N ARG A 115 -34.38 -8.07 -3.37
CA ARG A 115 -33.41 -7.07 -3.83
C ARG A 115 -32.70 -6.39 -2.68
N ILE A 116 -33.44 -6.00 -1.64
CA ILE A 116 -32.87 -5.33 -0.46
C ILE A 116 -31.89 -6.27 0.23
N LYS A 117 -32.27 -7.52 0.49
CA LYS A 117 -31.40 -8.52 1.11
C LYS A 117 -30.12 -8.77 0.32
N LEU A 118 -30.24 -8.95 -0.99
CA LEU A 118 -29.07 -9.20 -1.86
C LEU A 118 -28.12 -7.99 -1.91
N LYS A 119 -28.67 -6.77 -1.88
CA LYS A 119 -27.87 -5.55 -1.79
C LYS A 119 -27.16 -5.44 -0.44
N ASP A 120 -27.83 -5.76 0.66
CA ASP A 120 -27.24 -5.74 2.01
C ASP A 120 -26.13 -6.80 2.14
N GLU A 121 -26.34 -8.01 1.64
CA GLU A 121 -25.33 -9.08 1.60
C GLU A 121 -24.11 -8.66 0.77
N MET A 122 -24.32 -8.08 -0.41
CA MET A 122 -23.26 -7.57 -1.27
C MET A 122 -22.46 -6.44 -0.59
N MET A 123 -23.16 -5.49 0.05
CA MET A 123 -22.50 -4.39 0.78
C MET A 123 -21.70 -4.89 1.99
N SER A 124 -22.22 -5.91 2.67
CA SER A 124 -21.50 -6.56 3.76
C SER A 124 -20.22 -7.24 3.27
N ASP A 125 -20.29 -8.01 2.17
CA ASP A 125 -19.12 -8.65 1.55
C ASP A 125 -18.09 -7.61 1.09
N TYR A 126 -18.57 -6.53 0.45
CA TYR A 126 -17.70 -5.42 0.05
C TYR A 126 -16.97 -4.79 1.24
N THR A 127 -17.69 -4.52 2.32
CA THR A 127 -17.11 -3.93 3.52
C THR A 127 -16.02 -4.82 4.12
N ILE A 128 -16.29 -6.13 4.25
CA ILE A 128 -15.32 -7.11 4.76
C ILE A 128 -14.07 -7.17 3.88
N LYS A 129 -14.24 -7.17 2.55
CA LYS A 129 -13.12 -7.18 1.60
C LYS A 129 -12.32 -5.88 1.66
N ALA A 130 -13.00 -4.74 1.74
CA ALA A 130 -12.36 -3.43 1.86
C ALA A 130 -11.54 -3.30 3.15
N GLU A 131 -12.07 -3.73 4.29
CA GLU A 131 -11.35 -3.75 5.57
C GLU A 131 -10.12 -4.66 5.52
N ARG A 132 -10.21 -5.79 4.83
CA ARG A 132 -9.13 -6.75 4.65
C ARG A 132 -7.98 -6.17 3.84
N ILE A 133 -8.31 -5.55 2.68
CA ILE A 133 -7.33 -4.85 1.83
C ILE A 133 -6.69 -3.69 2.58
N HIS A 134 -7.50 -2.91 3.30
CA HIS A 134 -7.00 -1.81 4.12
C HIS A 134 -6.01 -2.31 5.18
N SER A 135 -6.34 -3.36 5.92
CA SER A 135 -5.47 -3.96 6.92
C SER A 135 -4.16 -4.46 6.34
N MET A 136 -4.21 -5.09 5.14
CA MET A 136 -3.01 -5.54 4.44
C MET A 136 -2.12 -4.35 4.03
N ASN A 137 -2.71 -3.29 3.51
CA ASN A 137 -1.97 -2.08 3.14
C ASN A 137 -1.32 -1.42 4.36
N GLN A 138 -1.99 -1.39 5.52
CA GLN A 138 -1.40 -0.88 6.76
C GLN A 138 -0.24 -1.75 7.26
N LEU A 139 -0.35 -3.08 7.15
CA LEU A 139 0.75 -3.99 7.47
C LEU A 139 1.95 -3.77 6.54
N LEU A 140 1.73 -3.72 5.23
CA LEU A 140 2.79 -3.43 4.26
C LEU A 140 3.47 -2.08 4.56
N LYS A 141 2.67 -1.05 4.87
CA LYS A 141 3.15 0.27 5.26
C LYS A 141 4.02 0.20 6.53
N ALA A 142 3.58 -0.52 7.55
CA ALA A 142 4.34 -0.72 8.79
C ALA A 142 5.70 -1.39 8.54
N TYR A 143 5.74 -2.38 7.63
CA TYR A 143 6.98 -3.10 7.31
C TYR A 143 7.92 -2.35 6.37
N ALA A 144 7.39 -1.61 5.40
CA ALA A 144 8.19 -1.01 4.33
C ALA A 144 8.60 0.44 4.59
N LEU A 145 7.81 1.21 5.36
CA LEU A 145 8.01 2.64 5.54
C LEU A 145 8.37 3.05 6.98
N PHE A 146 8.16 2.18 7.96
CA PHE A 146 8.39 2.51 9.37
C PHE A 146 9.50 1.64 9.95
N GLU A 147 10.58 2.28 10.40
CA GLU A 147 11.73 1.62 11.05
C GLU A 147 11.69 1.88 12.55
N LYS A 148 11.98 0.84 13.33
CA LYS A 148 12.16 0.95 14.77
C LYS A 148 13.35 1.86 15.08
N ASP A 149 13.25 2.64 16.12
CA ASP A 149 14.23 3.62 16.60
C ASP A 149 14.41 4.84 15.67
N ILE A 150 13.56 4.98 14.64
CA ILE A 150 13.45 6.13 13.75
C ILE A 150 12.06 6.75 13.87
N GLU A 151 11.03 6.11 13.32
CA GLU A 151 9.65 6.61 13.34
C GLU A 151 8.90 6.21 14.63
N TYR A 152 9.34 5.14 15.32
CA TYR A 152 8.74 4.67 16.56
C TYR A 152 9.75 3.94 17.44
N VAL A 153 9.46 3.84 18.72
CA VAL A 153 10.23 3.05 19.71
C VAL A 153 9.32 2.09 20.47
N LEU A 154 9.93 1.05 21.05
CA LEU A 154 9.24 0.18 22.00
C LEU A 154 9.61 0.57 23.42
N MET A 155 8.61 0.99 24.21
CA MET A 155 8.76 1.30 25.63
C MET A 155 7.58 0.67 26.39
N ASP A 156 7.88 0.02 27.50
CA ASP A 156 6.88 -0.66 28.34
C ASP A 156 6.00 -1.65 27.55
N ASN A 157 6.62 -2.34 26.60
CA ASN A 157 5.93 -3.30 25.71
C ASN A 157 4.82 -2.66 24.87
N LYS A 158 4.99 -1.37 24.50
CA LYS A 158 4.08 -0.60 23.66
C LYS A 158 4.86 0.14 22.57
N VAL A 159 4.23 0.32 21.43
CA VAL A 159 4.72 1.19 20.35
C VAL A 159 4.46 2.64 20.75
N LYS A 160 5.47 3.48 20.70
CA LYS A 160 5.37 4.92 20.91
C LYS A 160 5.95 5.66 19.70
N ILE A 161 5.26 6.69 19.25
CA ILE A 161 5.68 7.49 18.10
C ILE A 161 6.88 8.35 18.49
N VAL A 162 7.85 8.46 17.58
CA VAL A 162 8.96 9.41 17.67
C VAL A 162 8.72 10.54 16.67
N ASP A 163 8.88 11.77 17.12
CA ASP A 163 8.88 12.93 16.26
C ASP A 163 10.20 12.98 15.48
N GLU A 164 10.14 12.86 14.16
CA GLU A 164 11.31 12.77 13.28
C GLU A 164 12.20 14.02 13.35
N GLN A 165 11.64 15.20 13.66
CA GLN A 165 12.39 16.46 13.70
C GLN A 165 13.10 16.66 15.03
N THR A 166 12.45 16.29 16.13
CA THR A 166 12.97 16.53 17.47
C THR A 166 13.55 15.31 18.16
N GLY A 167 13.27 14.10 17.62
CA GLY A 167 13.64 12.81 18.23
C GLY A 167 12.90 12.52 19.55
N ARG A 168 11.86 13.28 19.87
CA ARG A 168 11.11 13.13 21.12
C ARG A 168 10.01 12.08 20.98
N VAL A 169 9.84 11.28 22.03
CA VAL A 169 8.72 10.35 22.14
C VAL A 169 7.43 11.14 22.39
N MET A 170 6.42 10.88 21.56
CA MET A 170 5.12 11.54 21.63
C MET A 170 4.18 10.69 22.52
N GLU A 171 4.12 11.01 23.81
CA GLU A 171 3.29 10.29 24.76
C GLU A 171 1.79 10.42 24.42
N GLY A 172 1.06 9.30 24.48
CA GLY A 172 -0.39 9.26 24.26
C GLY A 172 -0.85 9.40 22.81
N ARG A 173 0.05 9.69 21.86
CA ARG A 173 -0.28 9.75 20.44
C ARG A 173 -0.20 8.37 19.79
N ARG A 174 -1.09 8.14 18.83
CA ARG A 174 -1.15 6.92 18.01
C ARG A 174 -1.28 7.29 16.54
N TYR A 175 -0.74 6.47 15.66
CA TYR A 175 -1.04 6.59 14.23
C TYR A 175 -2.50 6.22 13.97
N SER A 176 -3.12 6.91 13.02
CA SER A 176 -4.50 6.67 12.58
C SER A 176 -4.64 5.44 11.67
N ASP A 177 -5.86 5.15 11.30
CA ASP A 177 -6.24 4.24 10.23
C ASP A 177 -5.71 2.81 10.34
N GLY A 178 -5.48 2.31 11.55
CA GLY A 178 -4.98 0.96 11.77
C GLY A 178 -3.46 0.81 11.69
N LEU A 179 -2.71 1.85 11.30
CA LEU A 179 -1.25 1.78 11.20
C LEU A 179 -0.59 1.49 12.54
N HIS A 180 -1.10 2.07 13.64
CA HIS A 180 -0.53 1.81 14.97
C HIS A 180 -0.69 0.35 15.37
N GLN A 181 -1.85 -0.24 15.11
CA GLN A 181 -2.12 -1.66 15.33
C GLN A 181 -1.23 -2.54 14.44
N ALA A 182 -0.98 -2.13 13.20
CA ALA A 182 -0.07 -2.84 12.31
C ALA A 182 1.38 -2.83 12.83
N LEU A 183 1.83 -1.72 13.41
CA LEU A 183 3.14 -1.63 14.07
C LEU A 183 3.20 -2.48 15.35
N GLU A 184 2.14 -2.46 16.16
CA GLU A 184 2.03 -3.33 17.34
C GLU A 184 2.10 -4.82 16.94
N ALA A 185 1.42 -5.21 15.86
CA ALA A 185 1.48 -6.56 15.31
C ALA A 185 2.86 -6.92 14.76
N LYS A 186 3.50 -6.01 14.01
CA LYS A 186 4.88 -6.17 13.50
C LYS A 186 5.88 -6.45 14.62
N GLU A 187 5.74 -5.77 15.75
CA GLU A 187 6.64 -5.89 16.89
C GLU A 187 6.23 -7.00 17.90
N ASN A 188 5.18 -7.76 17.58
CA ASN A 188 4.62 -8.81 18.44
C ASN A 188 4.27 -8.32 19.87
N VAL A 189 3.83 -7.08 19.99
CA VAL A 189 3.29 -6.54 21.24
C VAL A 189 1.77 -6.61 21.23
N LYS A 190 1.15 -6.39 22.39
CA LYS A 190 -0.32 -6.46 22.51
C LYS A 190 -0.96 -5.37 21.63
N VAL A 191 -1.74 -5.79 20.64
CA VAL A 191 -2.53 -4.90 19.80
C VAL A 191 -3.67 -4.31 20.64
N ALA A 192 -3.68 -2.97 20.75
CA ALA A 192 -4.72 -2.26 21.46
C ALA A 192 -5.86 -1.86 20.51
N ALA A 193 -7.08 -1.78 21.03
CA ALA A 193 -8.22 -1.29 20.26
C ALA A 193 -7.96 0.14 19.74
N ALA A 194 -8.60 0.50 18.62
CA ALA A 194 -8.56 1.86 18.10
C ALA A 194 -9.12 2.82 19.17
N SER A 195 -8.33 3.84 19.53
CA SER A 195 -8.81 4.86 20.45
C SER A 195 -9.78 5.77 19.69
N GLN A 196 -11.06 5.75 20.06
CA GLN A 196 -12.00 6.77 19.62
C GLN A 196 -11.74 8.01 20.47
N THR A 197 -11.25 9.08 19.87
CA THR A 197 -11.19 10.39 20.52
C THR A 197 -12.60 10.96 20.44
N TYR A 198 -13.34 10.90 21.54
CA TYR A 198 -14.56 11.69 21.67
C TYR A 198 -14.11 13.14 21.94
N GLU A 199 -14.32 14.03 20.99
CA GLU A 199 -14.27 15.45 21.28
C GLU A 199 -15.47 15.76 22.21
N THR A 200 -15.17 16.04 23.48
CA THR A 200 -16.13 16.62 24.39
C THR A 200 -16.20 18.11 24.05
N ILE A 201 -17.30 18.55 23.46
CA ILE A 201 -17.65 19.95 23.25
C ILE A 201 -18.02 20.58 24.60
#